data_17df03b959a5257bd161c01d6b9d9050
#
_entry.id   17df03b959a5257bd161c01d6b9d9050
#
_cell.length_a   1.000
_cell.length_b   1.000
_cell.length_c   1.000
_cell.angle_alpha   90.00
_cell.angle_beta   90.00
_cell.angle_gamma   90.00
#
_symmetry.space_group_name_H-M   'P 1'
#
loop_
_entity.id
_entity.type
_entity.pdbx_description
1 polymer ?
#
loop_
_entity_poly.entity_id
_entity_poly.type
_entity_poly.pdbx_seq_one_letter_code
_entity_poly.pdbx_strand_id
1 'polypeptide(L)'
;MAFLDNLKEVPQNSGSGGGKYMKLQQGSNLFRILGSFEDGTNIQGMLGWAEDEEGNRKPFRWEVDQEAPRKFKENPRQFYALLVWNYADEAIQIYEMTQAKLRQDLLTLAKDEDWGDPRKYDLKIVRNGEGLETSYAMTPSPHKKLAAEIIEAFKDTKVDMSALYRGEDPFAESAQEEEATEEDPF
;
A
#
# COMPACT_ATOMS: atom_id res chain seq x y z
N MET A 1 -23.83 -2.90 25.59
CA MET A 1 -22.92 -2.02 26.31
C MET A 1 -23.08 -0.61 25.78
N ALA A 2 -23.52 0.30 26.63
CA ALA A 2 -23.87 1.66 26.27
C ALA A 2 -22.74 2.47 25.60
N PHE A 3 -21.51 2.08 25.80
CA PHE A 3 -20.37 2.79 25.20
C PHE A 3 -20.25 2.58 23.68
N LEU A 4 -20.66 1.44 23.19
CA LEU A 4 -20.61 1.12 21.77
C LEU A 4 -21.92 1.37 21.03
N ASP A 5 -23.03 1.46 21.76
CA ASP A 5 -24.37 1.56 21.17
C ASP A 5 -24.64 2.87 20.40
N ASN A 6 -23.84 3.90 20.65
CA ASN A 6 -23.93 5.19 19.94
C ASN A 6 -22.71 5.52 19.08
N LEU A 7 -21.74 4.60 19.02
CA LEU A 7 -20.67 4.69 18.04
C LEU A 7 -21.26 4.33 16.68
N LYS A 8 -21.82 5.32 16.05
CA LYS A 8 -22.01 5.24 14.61
C LYS A 8 -20.60 5.27 14.02
N GLU A 9 -20.09 4.11 13.63
CA GLU A 9 -19.12 4.09 12.59
C GLU A 9 -19.73 4.82 11.42
N VAL A 10 -19.41 6.08 11.30
CA VAL A 10 -19.57 6.73 10.01
C VAL A 10 -18.74 5.85 9.09
N PRO A 11 -19.36 5.19 8.10
CA PRO A 11 -18.58 4.56 7.08
C PRO A 11 -17.64 5.66 6.64
N GLN A 12 -16.38 5.50 6.95
CA GLN A 12 -15.37 6.34 6.38
C GLN A 12 -15.55 6.13 4.90
N ASN A 13 -16.34 7.00 4.34
CA ASN A 13 -16.35 7.13 2.94
C ASN A 13 -14.94 7.60 2.59
N SER A 14 -14.05 6.66 2.56
CA SER A 14 -12.86 6.78 1.79
C SER A 14 -13.37 6.91 0.37
N GLY A 15 -14.01 8.05 0.10
CA GLY A 15 -14.64 8.36 -1.18
C GLY A 15 -13.70 8.37 -2.34
N SER A 16 -12.63 7.73 -2.17
CA SER A 16 -11.55 7.59 -3.10
C SER A 16 -11.52 6.21 -3.73
N GLY A 17 -12.64 5.48 -3.78
CA GLY A 17 -12.61 4.16 -4.40
C GLY A 17 -11.44 3.35 -3.84
N GLY A 18 -11.20 3.48 -2.54
CA GLY A 18 -10.01 3.03 -1.86
C GLY A 18 -9.77 1.55 -1.86
N GLY A 19 -10.51 0.80 -2.69
CA GLY A 19 -10.32 -0.62 -2.81
C GLY A 19 -8.93 -1.05 -3.23
N LYS A 20 -8.15 -0.20 -3.89
CA LYS A 20 -6.85 -0.56 -4.48
C LYS A 20 -5.63 -0.08 -3.69
N TYR A 21 -5.75 1.02 -3.00
CA TYR A 21 -4.63 1.65 -2.29
C TYR A 21 -4.96 1.86 -0.82
N MET A 22 -4.02 1.45 0.04
CA MET A 22 -4.11 1.74 1.46
C MET A 22 -3.66 3.17 1.72
N LYS A 23 -4.48 3.93 2.44
CA LYS A 23 -4.15 5.28 2.90
C LYS A 23 -4.09 5.30 4.42
N LEU A 24 -3.08 5.94 4.96
CA LEU A 24 -2.95 6.08 6.41
C LEU A 24 -3.99 7.07 6.94
N GLN A 25 -4.78 6.60 7.91
CA GLN A 25 -5.75 7.39 8.64
C GLN A 25 -5.17 7.88 9.95
N GLN A 26 -5.75 8.90 10.54
CA GLN A 26 -5.39 9.31 11.90
C GLN A 26 -5.56 8.14 12.87
N GLY A 27 -4.63 7.99 13.79
CA GLY A 27 -4.61 6.88 14.72
C GLY A 27 -3.94 5.64 14.14
N SER A 28 -4.43 4.48 14.52
CA SER A 28 -3.80 3.19 14.22
C SER A 28 -4.22 2.64 12.86
N ASN A 29 -3.25 2.18 12.10
CA ASN A 29 -3.43 1.53 10.81
C ASN A 29 -2.77 0.17 10.87
N LEU A 30 -3.57 -0.90 10.94
CA LEU A 30 -3.08 -2.28 11.05
C LEU A 30 -3.09 -2.95 9.68
N PHE A 31 -1.97 -3.56 9.32
CA PHE A 31 -1.85 -4.25 8.05
C PHE A 31 -0.84 -5.40 8.14
N ARG A 32 -0.90 -6.29 7.16
CA ARG A 32 0.07 -7.37 6.98
C ARG A 32 0.69 -7.27 5.60
N ILE A 33 2.01 -7.29 5.51
CA ILE A 33 2.70 -7.36 4.22
C ILE A 33 2.55 -8.77 3.67
N LEU A 34 2.09 -8.89 2.44
CA LEU A 34 1.91 -10.15 1.73
C LEU A 34 2.94 -10.37 0.63
N GLY A 35 3.38 -9.29 0.01
CA GLY A 35 4.30 -9.34 -1.10
C GLY A 35 5.77 -9.50 -0.70
N SER A 36 6.59 -9.75 -1.70
CA SER A 36 8.05 -9.86 -1.57
C SER A 36 8.74 -9.05 -2.67
N PHE A 37 9.88 -8.45 -2.33
CA PHE A 37 10.72 -7.79 -3.34
C PHE A 37 11.40 -8.79 -4.28
N GLU A 38 11.60 -10.02 -3.84
CA GLU A 38 12.23 -11.06 -4.65
C GLU A 38 11.41 -11.46 -5.88
N ASP A 39 10.10 -11.57 -5.72
CA ASP A 39 9.19 -12.01 -6.80
C ASP A 39 8.48 -10.86 -7.51
N GLY A 40 8.77 -9.61 -7.13
CA GLY A 40 8.16 -8.43 -7.73
C GLY A 40 6.76 -8.09 -7.25
N THR A 41 6.23 -8.79 -6.26
CA THR A 41 4.95 -8.42 -5.64
C THR A 41 5.07 -7.23 -4.69
N ASN A 42 6.28 -6.90 -4.25
CA ASN A 42 6.64 -5.59 -3.73
C ASN A 42 7.68 -4.98 -4.67
N ILE A 43 7.63 -3.69 -4.87
CA ILE A 43 8.63 -2.96 -5.64
C ILE A 43 9.14 -1.73 -4.89
N GLN A 44 10.28 -1.25 -5.31
CA GLN A 44 10.84 0.01 -4.84
C GLN A 44 11.22 0.89 -6.03
N GLY A 45 11.29 2.18 -5.80
CA GLY A 45 11.66 3.09 -6.86
C GLY A 45 11.70 4.53 -6.41
N MET A 46 11.71 5.41 -7.39
CA MET A 46 11.61 6.86 -7.19
C MET A 46 10.27 7.36 -7.68
N LEU A 47 9.74 8.36 -6.99
CA LEU A 47 8.47 8.99 -7.29
C LEU A 47 8.67 10.50 -7.43
N GLY A 48 8.27 11.06 -8.55
CA GLY A 48 8.21 12.49 -8.78
C GLY A 48 6.83 12.92 -9.25
N TRP A 49 6.41 14.12 -8.90
CA TRP A 49 5.14 14.69 -9.33
C TRP A 49 5.38 15.82 -10.33
N ALA A 50 4.67 15.78 -11.43
CA ALA A 50 4.74 16.83 -12.45
C ALA A 50 3.40 16.94 -13.18
N GLU A 51 3.22 18.07 -13.87
CA GLU A 51 2.08 18.26 -14.74
C GLU A 51 2.31 17.56 -16.09
N ASP A 52 1.27 16.92 -16.60
CA ASP A 52 1.27 16.32 -17.92
C ASP A 52 1.01 17.39 -19.00
N GLU A 53 0.89 16.96 -20.26
CA GLU A 53 0.64 17.87 -21.40
C GLU A 53 -0.71 18.61 -21.31
N GLU A 54 -1.67 18.04 -20.56
CA GLU A 54 -2.98 18.64 -20.34
C GLU A 54 -3.04 19.54 -19.08
N GLY A 55 -1.92 19.70 -18.36
CA GLY A 55 -1.84 20.48 -17.14
C GLY A 55 -2.29 19.75 -15.88
N ASN A 56 -2.55 18.45 -15.95
CA ASN A 56 -2.92 17.63 -14.80
C ASN A 56 -1.68 17.14 -14.05
N ARG A 57 -1.70 17.28 -12.74
CA ARG A 57 -0.61 16.78 -11.89
C ARG A 57 -0.67 15.25 -11.81
N LYS A 58 0.42 14.60 -12.22
CA LYS A 58 0.53 13.13 -12.24
C LYS A 58 1.79 12.65 -11.55
N PRO A 59 1.74 11.45 -10.95
CA PRO A 59 2.94 10.80 -10.43
C PRO A 59 3.71 10.11 -11.56
N PHE A 60 5.02 10.21 -11.50
CA PHE A 60 5.96 9.50 -12.35
C PHE A 60 6.81 8.61 -11.47
N ARG A 61 6.93 7.33 -11.83
CA ARG A 61 7.70 6.35 -11.06
C ARG A 61 8.72 5.67 -11.96
N TRP A 62 9.91 5.45 -11.41
CA TRP A 62 10.99 4.78 -12.11
C TRP A 62 11.83 3.99 -11.12
N GLU A 63 12.61 3.04 -11.63
CA GLU A 63 13.49 2.22 -10.79
C GLU A 63 14.64 3.06 -10.20
N VAL A 64 15.11 2.69 -9.00
CA VAL A 64 16.10 3.46 -8.23
C VAL A 64 17.38 3.72 -9.01
N ASP A 65 17.81 2.76 -9.82
CA ASP A 65 19.05 2.81 -10.60
C ASP A 65 18.89 3.44 -11.99
N GLN A 66 17.68 3.85 -12.35
CA GLN A 66 17.40 4.53 -13.61
C GLN A 66 17.41 6.05 -13.44
N GLU A 67 17.68 6.73 -14.54
CA GLU A 67 17.58 8.20 -14.57
C GLU A 67 16.12 8.64 -14.49
N ALA A 68 15.90 9.79 -13.87
CA ALA A 68 14.58 10.40 -13.84
C ALA A 68 14.07 10.66 -15.27
N PRO A 69 12.80 10.34 -15.57
CA PRO A 69 12.25 10.49 -16.93
C PRO A 69 12.12 11.94 -17.36
N ARG A 70 12.23 12.87 -16.43
CA ARG A 70 12.14 14.31 -16.65
C ARG A 70 12.70 15.06 -15.46
N LYS A 71 12.80 16.39 -15.59
CA LYS A 71 13.12 17.27 -14.47
C LYS A 71 11.86 17.57 -13.67
N PHE A 72 12.00 17.56 -12.34
CA PHE A 72 10.91 17.86 -11.41
C PHE A 72 11.20 19.12 -10.63
N LYS A 73 10.18 19.93 -10.37
CA LYS A 73 10.29 21.13 -9.53
C LYS A 73 10.57 20.78 -8.09
N GLU A 74 9.91 19.73 -7.57
CA GLU A 74 10.14 19.20 -6.24
C GLU A 74 11.06 17.97 -6.32
N ASN A 75 11.90 17.79 -5.33
CA ASN A 75 12.78 16.62 -5.30
C ASN A 75 11.98 15.32 -5.28
N PRO A 76 12.29 14.38 -6.19
CA PRO A 76 11.68 13.06 -6.12
C PRO A 76 11.98 12.35 -4.81
N ARG A 77 11.07 11.46 -4.39
CA ARG A 77 11.19 10.67 -3.18
C ARG A 77 11.34 9.20 -3.52
N GLN A 78 12.08 8.48 -2.70
CA GLN A 78 12.08 7.03 -2.78
C GLN A 78 10.75 6.50 -2.24
N PHE A 79 10.25 5.43 -2.82
CA PHE A 79 9.05 4.75 -2.35
C PHE A 79 9.25 3.24 -2.28
N TYR A 80 8.50 2.60 -1.39
CA TYR A 80 8.22 1.17 -1.43
C TYR A 80 6.74 1.01 -1.77
N ALA A 81 6.41 0.21 -2.75
CA ALA A 81 5.03 -0.21 -2.99
C ALA A 81 4.88 -1.64 -2.51
N LEU A 82 4.11 -1.81 -1.46
CA LEU A 82 3.93 -3.07 -0.76
C LEU A 82 2.54 -3.61 -1.02
N LEU A 83 2.46 -4.89 -1.36
CA LEU A 83 1.19 -5.58 -1.41
C LEU A 83 0.83 -6.01 0.01
N VAL A 84 -0.30 -5.51 0.51
CA VAL A 84 -0.69 -5.68 1.92
C VAL A 84 -2.14 -6.14 2.05
N TRP A 85 -2.43 -6.78 3.19
CA TRP A 85 -3.79 -6.90 3.68
C TRP A 85 -4.05 -5.75 4.65
N ASN A 86 -5.02 -4.92 4.33
CA ASN A 86 -5.46 -3.85 5.20
C ASN A 86 -6.64 -4.35 6.04
N TYR A 87 -6.43 -4.48 7.35
CA TYR A 87 -7.46 -5.02 8.23
C TYR A 87 -8.70 -4.15 8.35
N ALA A 88 -8.55 -2.83 8.24
CA ALA A 88 -9.68 -1.91 8.32
C ALA A 88 -10.65 -2.08 7.13
N ASP A 89 -10.11 -2.27 5.94
CA ASP A 89 -10.91 -2.44 4.72
C ASP A 89 -11.17 -3.90 4.37
N GLU A 90 -10.56 -4.83 5.11
CA GLU A 90 -10.61 -6.27 4.84
C GLU A 90 -10.32 -6.60 3.37
N ALA A 91 -9.25 -6.02 2.83
CA ALA A 91 -8.92 -6.10 1.42
C ALA A 91 -7.42 -6.12 1.17
N ILE A 92 -7.04 -6.73 0.06
CA ILE A 92 -5.68 -6.64 -0.47
C ILE A 92 -5.54 -5.30 -1.18
N GLN A 93 -4.54 -4.55 -0.79
CA GLN A 93 -4.28 -3.21 -1.29
C GLN A 93 -2.79 -2.99 -1.52
N ILE A 94 -2.46 -1.95 -2.26
CA ILE A 94 -1.09 -1.47 -2.38
C ILE A 94 -0.90 -0.35 -1.36
N TYR A 95 0.13 -0.50 -0.51
CA TYR A 95 0.58 0.58 0.36
C TYR A 95 1.87 1.18 -0.19
N GLU A 96 1.80 2.42 -0.62
CA GLU A 96 2.95 3.15 -1.11
C GLU A 96 3.58 3.95 0.03
N MET A 97 4.71 3.45 0.52
CA MET A 97 5.42 4.01 1.66
C MET A 97 6.46 5.01 1.16
N THR A 98 6.18 6.30 1.32
CA THR A 98 7.06 7.38 0.85
C THR A 98 7.81 8.09 1.99
N GLN A 99 7.36 7.93 3.23
CA GLN A 99 7.99 8.54 4.38
C GLN A 99 9.32 7.84 4.69
N ALA A 100 10.41 8.60 4.68
CA ALA A 100 11.75 8.05 4.91
C ALA A 100 11.87 7.34 6.26
N LYS A 101 11.26 7.88 7.31
CA LYS A 101 11.26 7.25 8.64
C LYS A 101 10.61 5.88 8.60
N LEU A 102 9.46 5.74 7.97
CA LEU A 102 8.75 4.46 7.89
C LEU A 102 9.51 3.43 7.08
N ARG A 103 10.12 3.84 5.97
CA ARG A 103 10.97 2.94 5.17
C ARG A 103 12.16 2.44 5.99
N GLN A 104 12.80 3.34 6.76
CA GLN A 104 13.90 2.99 7.63
C GLN A 104 13.47 2.06 8.75
N ASP A 105 12.32 2.32 9.37
CA ASP A 105 11.77 1.47 10.43
C ASP A 105 11.49 0.05 9.89
N LEU A 106 10.94 -0.06 8.70
CA LEU A 106 10.68 -1.36 8.06
C LEU A 106 11.98 -2.13 7.80
N LEU A 107 13.00 -1.46 7.28
CA LEU A 107 14.29 -2.09 7.04
C LEU A 107 14.94 -2.55 8.33
N THR A 108 14.84 -1.76 9.39
CA THR A 108 15.38 -2.11 10.70
C THR A 108 14.72 -3.37 11.24
N LEU A 109 13.40 -3.49 11.12
CA LEU A 109 12.66 -4.70 11.52
C LEU A 109 13.07 -5.91 10.68
N ALA A 110 13.17 -5.74 9.37
CA ALA A 110 13.50 -6.84 8.46
C ALA A 110 14.92 -7.40 8.70
N LYS A 111 15.84 -6.56 9.16
CA LYS A 111 17.23 -6.94 9.47
C LYS A 111 17.40 -7.43 10.90
N ASP A 112 16.44 -7.21 11.77
CA ASP A 112 16.48 -7.64 13.16
C ASP A 112 16.35 -9.17 13.24
N GLU A 113 17.22 -9.82 14.02
CA GLU A 113 17.22 -11.28 14.15
C GLU A 113 15.96 -11.82 14.84
N ASP A 114 15.39 -11.06 15.76
CA ASP A 114 14.19 -11.47 16.50
C ASP A 114 12.91 -11.26 15.70
N TRP A 115 12.82 -10.20 14.93
CA TRP A 115 11.64 -9.88 14.12
C TRP A 115 11.71 -10.55 12.75
N GLY A 116 12.78 -10.36 12.00
CA GLY A 116 13.01 -10.98 10.70
C GLY A 116 12.00 -10.56 9.64
N ASP A 117 11.61 -11.50 8.79
CA ASP A 117 10.74 -11.25 7.64
C ASP A 117 9.41 -10.59 8.04
N PRO A 118 9.14 -9.36 7.58
CA PRO A 118 7.93 -8.63 7.97
C PRO A 118 6.61 -9.28 7.53
N ARG A 119 6.65 -10.28 6.65
CA ARG A 119 5.46 -11.05 6.26
C ARG A 119 4.95 -11.99 7.36
N LYS A 120 5.74 -12.20 8.42
CA LYS A 120 5.41 -13.13 9.51
C LYS A 120 4.65 -12.50 10.66
N TYR A 121 4.44 -11.21 10.63
CA TYR A 121 3.77 -10.48 11.69
C TYR A 121 3.01 -9.28 11.15
N ASP A 122 2.01 -8.83 11.90
CA ASP A 122 1.27 -7.64 11.56
C ASP A 122 2.07 -6.38 11.92
N LEU A 123 1.88 -5.34 11.15
CA LEU A 123 2.45 -4.02 11.42
C LEU A 123 1.34 -3.02 11.71
N LYS A 124 1.61 -2.13 12.63
CA LYS A 124 0.73 -1.04 12.96
C LYS A 124 1.48 0.27 12.77
N ILE A 125 0.92 1.17 11.96
CA ILE A 125 1.40 2.53 11.84
C ILE A 125 0.42 3.45 12.54
N VAL A 126 0.92 4.22 13.49
CA VAL A 126 0.14 5.25 14.17
C VAL A 126 0.48 6.59 13.55
N ARG A 127 -0.53 7.26 13.01
CA ARG A 127 -0.41 8.60 12.47
C ARG A 127 -0.99 9.60 13.46
N ASN A 128 -0.21 10.59 13.86
CA ASN A 128 -0.61 11.65 14.77
C ASN A 128 -0.34 13.01 14.15
N GLY A 129 -1.19 13.98 14.47
CA GLY A 129 -1.01 15.37 14.05
C GLY A 129 -1.51 15.63 12.63
N GLU A 130 -1.41 16.89 12.22
CA GLU A 130 -1.84 17.38 10.91
C GLU A 130 -0.79 18.27 10.28
N GLY A 131 -0.76 18.30 8.95
CA GLY A 131 0.15 19.13 8.20
C GLY A 131 1.62 18.86 8.53
N LEU A 132 2.37 19.90 8.85
CA LEU A 132 3.80 19.81 9.17
C LEU A 132 4.08 19.13 10.52
N GLU A 133 3.07 19.04 11.39
CA GLU A 133 3.19 18.38 12.70
C GLU A 133 2.81 16.89 12.64
N THR A 134 2.56 16.35 11.45
CA THR A 134 2.25 14.94 11.30
C THR A 134 3.44 14.08 11.66
N SER A 135 3.21 13.10 12.54
CA SER A 135 4.22 12.10 12.91
C SER A 135 3.67 10.70 12.68
N TYR A 136 4.61 9.78 12.46
CA TYR A 136 4.30 8.36 12.20
C TYR A 136 5.16 7.49 13.09
N ALA A 137 4.56 6.45 13.67
CA ALA A 137 5.28 5.44 14.43
C ALA A 137 4.87 4.05 13.96
N MET A 138 5.86 3.19 13.71
CA MET A 138 5.63 1.81 13.30
C MET A 138 5.90 0.87 14.47
N THR A 139 4.96 -0.04 14.74
CA THR A 139 5.08 -1.04 15.80
C THR A 139 4.76 -2.41 15.23
N PRO A 140 5.65 -3.41 15.41
CA PRO A 140 5.35 -4.78 15.03
C PRO A 140 4.50 -5.47 16.10
N SER A 141 3.69 -6.43 15.67
CA SER A 141 2.96 -7.34 16.55
C SER A 141 3.72 -8.67 16.63
N PRO A 142 3.48 -9.51 17.66
CA PRO A 142 4.11 -10.82 17.71
C PRO A 142 3.85 -11.67 16.46
N HIS A 143 4.80 -12.53 16.10
CA HIS A 143 4.66 -13.45 14.99
C HIS A 143 3.38 -14.27 15.12
N LYS A 144 2.61 -14.33 14.05
CA LYS A 144 1.42 -15.20 13.98
C LYS A 144 1.15 -15.62 12.54
N LYS A 145 0.51 -16.75 12.38
CA LYS A 145 0.11 -17.25 11.09
C LYS A 145 -0.98 -16.38 10.48
N LEU A 146 -0.93 -16.21 9.15
CA LEU A 146 -2.02 -15.57 8.43
C LEU A 146 -3.29 -16.39 8.53
N ALA A 147 -4.43 -15.72 8.66
CA ALA A 147 -5.73 -16.35 8.54
C ALA A 147 -5.91 -16.97 7.15
N ALA A 148 -6.59 -18.11 7.08
CA ALA A 148 -6.79 -18.83 5.83
C ALA A 148 -7.50 -17.98 4.76
N GLU A 149 -8.44 -17.15 5.17
CA GLU A 149 -9.16 -16.24 4.28
C GLU A 149 -8.25 -15.20 3.60
N ILE A 150 -7.23 -14.72 4.31
CA ILE A 150 -6.24 -13.78 3.77
C ILE A 150 -5.35 -14.50 2.75
N ILE A 151 -4.91 -15.71 3.06
CA ILE A 151 -4.09 -16.53 2.17
C ILE A 151 -4.85 -16.81 0.86
N GLU A 152 -6.13 -17.15 0.95
CA GLU A 152 -6.96 -17.38 -0.24
C GLU A 152 -7.16 -16.12 -1.06
N ALA A 153 -7.46 -15.00 -0.41
CA ALA A 153 -7.58 -13.71 -1.08
C ALA A 153 -6.28 -13.34 -1.80
N PHE A 154 -5.13 -13.60 -1.19
CA PHE A 154 -3.83 -13.35 -1.80
C PHE A 154 -3.58 -14.24 -3.03
N LYS A 155 -3.94 -15.52 -2.96
CA LYS A 155 -3.82 -16.44 -4.09
C LYS A 155 -4.71 -16.05 -5.26
N ASP A 156 -5.89 -15.52 -4.97
CA ASP A 156 -6.88 -15.14 -5.99
C ASP A 156 -6.61 -13.75 -6.58
N THR A 157 -5.75 -12.96 -5.97
CA THR A 157 -5.45 -11.61 -6.43
C THR A 157 -4.32 -11.62 -7.45
N LYS A 158 -4.60 -11.04 -8.61
CA LYS A 158 -3.60 -10.83 -9.66
C LYS A 158 -3.16 -9.37 -9.64
N VAL A 159 -1.88 -9.16 -9.43
CA VAL A 159 -1.28 -7.83 -9.35
C VAL A 159 -0.02 -7.80 -10.20
N ASP A 160 0.07 -6.82 -11.08
CA ASP A 160 1.31 -6.48 -11.78
C ASP A 160 1.85 -5.17 -11.21
N MET A 161 2.74 -5.27 -10.24
CA MET A 161 3.31 -4.07 -9.59
C MET A 161 4.16 -3.25 -10.55
N SER A 162 4.75 -3.86 -11.57
CA SER A 162 5.54 -3.15 -12.58
C SER A 162 4.70 -2.15 -13.39
N ALA A 163 3.38 -2.31 -13.40
CA ALA A 163 2.46 -1.37 -14.01
C ALA A 163 2.58 0.05 -13.42
N LEU A 164 3.00 0.17 -12.15
CA LEU A 164 3.23 1.46 -11.52
C LEU A 164 4.32 2.28 -12.24
N TYR A 165 5.35 1.62 -12.76
CA TYR A 165 6.40 2.29 -13.53
C TYR A 165 5.90 2.82 -14.89
N ARG A 166 4.83 2.25 -15.42
CA ARG A 166 4.22 2.64 -16.70
C ARG A 166 3.03 3.58 -16.52
N GLY A 167 2.65 3.90 -15.28
CA GLY A 167 1.45 4.68 -15.01
C GLY A 167 0.15 3.94 -15.28
N GLU A 168 0.19 2.62 -15.30
CA GLU A 168 -0.96 1.74 -15.53
C GLU A 168 -1.51 1.19 -14.21
N ASP A 169 -2.69 0.58 -14.27
CA ASP A 169 -3.35 -0.03 -13.11
C ASP A 169 -2.73 -1.39 -12.80
N PRO A 170 -2.12 -1.58 -11.60
CA PRO A 170 -1.56 -2.89 -11.22
C PRO A 170 -2.60 -4.01 -11.11
N PHE A 171 -3.86 -3.68 -10.92
CA PHE A 171 -4.96 -4.65 -10.79
C PHE A 171 -5.77 -4.84 -12.09
N ALA A 172 -5.28 -4.36 -13.22
CA ALA A 172 -6.02 -4.37 -14.48
C ALA A 172 -6.42 -5.79 -14.94
N GLU A 173 -5.55 -6.80 -14.72
CA GLU A 173 -5.86 -8.19 -15.07
C GLU A 173 -7.01 -8.75 -14.23
N SER A 174 -7.07 -8.45 -12.94
CA SER A 174 -8.16 -8.86 -12.07
C SER A 174 -9.49 -8.24 -12.51
N ALA A 175 -9.48 -6.97 -12.89
CA ALA A 175 -10.66 -6.28 -13.40
C ALA A 175 -11.14 -6.87 -14.73
N GLN A 176 -10.23 -7.25 -15.63
CA GLN A 176 -10.57 -7.88 -16.91
C GLN A 176 -11.17 -9.28 -16.72
N GLU A 177 -10.72 -10.04 -15.75
CA GLU A 177 -11.30 -11.35 -15.43
C GLU A 177 -12.70 -11.23 -14.84
N GLU A 178 -12.95 -10.24 -13.98
CA GLU A 178 -14.29 -9.97 -13.46
C GLU A 178 -15.25 -9.55 -14.57
N GLU A 179 -14.82 -8.72 -15.50
CA GLU A 179 -15.61 -8.34 -16.67
C GLU A 179 -15.85 -9.54 -17.60
N ALA A 180 -14.87 -10.41 -17.78
CA ALA A 180 -15.01 -11.62 -18.60
C ALA A 180 -15.94 -12.66 -17.99
N THR A 181 -16.07 -12.71 -16.66
CA THR A 181 -17.01 -13.60 -15.98
C THR A 181 -18.43 -13.04 -15.93
N GLU A 182 -18.61 -11.74 -16.07
CA GLU A 182 -19.93 -11.10 -16.17
C GLU A 182 -20.51 -11.15 -17.58
N GLU A 183 -19.70 -11.34 -18.61
CA GLU A 183 -20.18 -11.64 -19.96
C GLU A 183 -20.58 -13.11 -20.04
N ASP A 184 -21.79 -13.39 -19.55
CA ASP A 184 -22.43 -14.69 -19.78
C ASP A 184 -22.69 -14.85 -21.26
N PRO A 185 -22.26 -15.97 -21.87
CA PRO A 185 -22.38 -16.19 -23.30
C PRO A 185 -23.82 -16.50 -23.81
N PHE A 186 -24.80 -16.00 -23.14
CA PHE A 186 -26.20 -16.06 -23.64
C PHE A 186 -26.80 -14.70 -23.87
#